data_07f68656c668797c9c372864614a5d99
#
_entry.id   07f68656c668797c9c372864614a5d99
#
_cell.length_a   1.000
_cell.length_b   1.000
_cell.length_c   1.000
_cell.angle_alpha   90.00
_cell.angle_beta   90.00
_cell.angle_gamma   90.00
#
_symmetry.space_group_name_H-M   'P 1'
#
loop_
_entity.id
_entity.type
_entity.pdbx_description
1 polymer ?
#
loop_
_entity_poly.entity_id
_entity_poly.type
_entity_poly.pdbx_seq_one_letter_code
_entity_poly.pdbx_strand_id
1 'polypeptide(L)'
;MNDLLRPALYGSTHNIIPSIKKFKYLNKNHEFVGPICESTDKFLNLKKFQTLNEKDLVIICDVGAYGMVLSSNYNLRTKPAEILVNKSLVKIISKRQKLNNII
;
A
#
# COMPACT_ATOMS: atom_id res chain seq x y z
N MET A 1 -6.35 -2.40 2.88
CA MET A 1 -5.46 -1.78 3.90
C MET A 1 -6.13 -0.55 4.50
N ASN A 2 -7.37 -0.72 4.91
CA ASN A 2 -8.17 0.37 5.51
C ASN A 2 -7.59 0.90 6.84
N ASP A 3 -6.61 0.20 7.40
CA ASP A 3 -5.78 0.68 8.50
C ASP A 3 -4.77 1.78 8.09
N LEU A 4 -4.47 1.90 6.80
CA LEU A 4 -3.54 2.90 6.24
C LEU A 4 -4.24 3.87 5.30
N LEU A 5 -4.97 3.37 4.32
CA LEU A 5 -5.64 4.13 3.27
C LEU A 5 -7.07 3.66 3.10
N ARG A 6 -7.98 4.58 2.90
CA ARG A 6 -9.41 4.30 2.66
C ARG A 6 -9.88 4.93 1.35
N PRO A 7 -9.46 4.44 0.19
CA PRO A 7 -9.84 5.04 -1.11
C PRO A 7 -11.36 5.14 -1.30
N ALA A 8 -12.11 4.14 -0.84
CA ALA A 8 -13.56 4.14 -0.92
C ALA A 8 -14.22 5.26 -0.10
N LEU A 9 -13.60 5.69 1.00
CA LEU A 9 -14.13 6.74 1.88
C LEU A 9 -14.12 8.12 1.21
N TYR A 10 -13.05 8.44 0.47
CA TYR A 10 -12.88 9.75 -0.16
C TYR A 10 -12.89 9.70 -1.69
N GLY A 11 -13.25 8.56 -2.28
CA GLY A 11 -13.44 8.39 -3.72
C GLY A 11 -12.18 8.65 -4.56
N SER A 12 -10.99 8.45 -4.01
CA SER A 12 -9.75 8.61 -4.76
C SER A 12 -9.26 7.30 -5.32
N THR A 13 -8.48 7.40 -6.39
CA THR A 13 -7.77 6.27 -6.98
C THR A 13 -6.27 6.44 -6.75
N HIS A 14 -5.61 5.34 -6.38
CA HIS A 14 -4.16 5.30 -6.23
C HIS A 14 -3.59 4.41 -7.31
N ASN A 15 -2.66 4.94 -8.11
CA ASN A 15 -1.96 4.12 -9.09
C ASN A 15 -1.10 3.07 -8.39
N ILE A 16 -1.02 1.88 -8.98
CA ILE A 16 -0.22 0.78 -8.46
C ILE A 16 0.76 0.36 -9.54
N ILE A 17 2.03 0.32 -9.19
CA ILE A 17 3.10 -0.08 -10.07
C ILE A 17 3.92 -1.21 -9.44
N PRO A 18 4.55 -2.08 -10.25
CA PRO A 18 5.44 -3.11 -9.70
C PRO A 18 6.72 -2.48 -9.13
N SER A 19 7.22 -3.03 -8.04
CA SER A 19 8.51 -2.65 -7.47
C SER A 19 9.68 -3.03 -8.41
N ILE A 20 9.55 -4.19 -9.06
CA ILE A 20 10.52 -4.69 -10.05
C ILE A 20 9.79 -4.92 -11.37
N LYS A 21 10.27 -4.27 -12.43
CA LYS A 21 9.69 -4.42 -13.77
C LYS A 21 10.01 -5.79 -14.34
N LYS A 22 8.97 -6.50 -14.78
CA LYS A 22 9.07 -7.78 -15.50
C LYS A 22 8.54 -7.62 -16.92
N PHE A 23 9.00 -8.46 -17.85
CA PHE A 23 8.58 -8.36 -19.25
C PHE A 23 7.28 -9.08 -19.58
N LYS A 24 6.86 -10.02 -18.73
CA LYS A 24 5.64 -10.79 -18.94
C LYS A 24 4.43 -10.11 -18.31
N TYR A 25 3.42 -9.81 -19.13
CA TYR A 25 2.14 -9.23 -18.72
C TYR A 25 1.01 -10.22 -18.94
N LEU A 26 -0.01 -10.12 -18.11
CA LEU A 26 -1.23 -10.89 -18.24
C LEU A 26 -2.41 -9.96 -18.55
N ASN A 27 -3.16 -10.28 -19.62
CA ASN A 27 -4.40 -9.62 -20.00
C ASN A 27 -5.58 -10.27 -19.28
N LYS A 28 -5.70 -10.04 -17.99
CA LYS A 28 -6.82 -10.47 -17.15
C LYS A 28 -7.04 -9.48 -16.03
N ASN A 29 -8.20 -9.54 -15.41
CA ASN A 29 -8.47 -8.68 -14.26
C ASN A 29 -7.51 -9.00 -13.10
N HIS A 30 -6.91 -7.93 -12.59
CA HIS A 30 -6.11 -7.95 -11.37
C HIS A 30 -6.81 -7.04 -10.37
N GLU A 31 -7.31 -7.59 -9.29
CA GLU A 31 -7.90 -6.84 -8.20
C GLU A 31 -6.88 -6.69 -7.08
N PHE A 32 -6.56 -5.45 -6.72
CA PHE A 32 -5.65 -5.14 -5.62
C PHE A 32 -6.46 -4.85 -4.37
N VAL A 33 -6.33 -5.71 -3.38
CA VAL A 33 -7.09 -5.66 -2.12
C VAL A 33 -6.16 -5.62 -0.94
N GLY A 34 -6.64 -5.08 0.18
CA GLY A 34 -5.92 -5.11 1.45
C GLY A 34 -6.31 -6.31 2.31
N PRO A 35 -5.66 -6.47 3.47
CA PRO A 35 -5.87 -7.59 4.37
C PRO A 35 -6.99 -7.38 5.39
N ILE A 36 -7.66 -6.23 5.38
CA ILE A 36 -8.72 -5.93 6.33
C ILE A 36 -10.02 -6.64 5.94
N CYS A 37 -10.75 -7.17 6.91
CA CYS A 37 -11.99 -7.92 6.72
C CYS A 37 -13.18 -7.00 6.36
N GLU A 38 -13.01 -6.14 5.38
CA GLU A 38 -14.03 -5.21 4.89
C GLU A 38 -14.10 -5.27 3.36
N SER A 39 -15.31 -5.32 2.81
CA SER A 39 -15.53 -5.34 1.36
C SER A 39 -14.99 -4.09 0.64
N THR A 40 -14.84 -2.98 1.37
CA THR A 40 -14.28 -1.72 0.87
C THR A 40 -12.76 -1.66 0.88
N ASP A 41 -12.07 -2.69 1.38
CA ASP A 41 -10.60 -2.72 1.42
C ASP A 41 -10.01 -3.11 0.06
N LYS A 42 -10.31 -2.29 -0.93
CA LYS A 42 -9.93 -2.41 -2.33
C LYS A 42 -9.26 -1.14 -2.80
N PHE A 43 -8.24 -1.29 -3.63
CA PHE A 43 -7.49 -0.16 -4.18
C PHE A 43 -7.79 0.07 -5.65
N LEU A 44 -7.64 -0.94 -6.47
CA LEU A 44 -7.66 -0.80 -7.90
C LEU A 44 -7.98 -2.13 -8.57
N ASN A 45 -8.62 -2.03 -9.72
CA ASN A 45 -8.87 -3.16 -10.61
C ASN A 45 -8.26 -2.84 -11.97
N LEU A 46 -7.30 -3.64 -12.41
CA LEU A 46 -6.59 -3.44 -13.67
C LEU A 46 -6.82 -4.61 -14.61
N LYS A 47 -7.14 -4.31 -15.86
CA LYS A 47 -7.32 -5.32 -16.92
C LYS A 47 -6.01 -5.91 -17.44
N LYS A 48 -4.90 -5.28 -17.13
CA LYS A 48 -3.56 -5.75 -17.54
C LYS A 48 -2.53 -5.33 -16.49
N PHE A 49 -1.74 -6.28 -16.07
CA PHE A 49 -0.63 -6.05 -15.16
C PHE A 49 0.48 -7.08 -15.43
N GLN A 50 1.69 -6.79 -14.99
CA GLN A 50 2.76 -7.80 -15.09
C GLN A 50 2.47 -9.01 -14.20
N THR A 51 3.08 -10.14 -14.52
CA THR A 51 2.99 -11.34 -13.66
C THR A 51 3.59 -11.07 -12.30
N LEU A 52 2.87 -11.47 -11.25
CA LEU A 52 3.32 -11.41 -9.86
C LEU A 52 3.36 -12.81 -9.28
N ASN A 53 4.39 -13.07 -8.50
CA ASN A 53 4.48 -14.24 -7.62
C ASN A 53 4.17 -13.83 -6.18
N GLU A 54 3.91 -14.80 -5.32
CA GLU A 54 3.83 -14.54 -3.89
C GLU A 54 5.09 -13.81 -3.40
N LYS A 55 4.90 -12.82 -2.51
CA LYS A 55 5.95 -11.96 -1.94
C LYS A 55 6.55 -10.92 -2.91
N ASP A 56 6.12 -10.88 -4.16
CA ASP A 56 6.47 -9.75 -5.02
C ASP A 56 5.87 -8.46 -4.45
N LEU A 57 6.63 -7.38 -4.54
CA LEU A 57 6.24 -6.08 -4.01
C LEU A 57 5.61 -5.20 -5.10
N VAL A 58 4.60 -4.47 -4.71
CA VAL A 58 4.00 -3.39 -5.52
C VAL A 58 4.09 -2.07 -4.76
N ILE A 59 4.05 -0.97 -5.50
CA ILE A 59 4.09 0.38 -4.97
C ILE A 59 2.74 1.02 -5.20
N ILE A 60 2.10 1.46 -4.11
CA ILE A 60 0.89 2.27 -4.18
C ILE A 60 1.33 3.73 -4.19
N CYS A 61 0.98 4.44 -5.26
CA CYS A 61 1.42 5.81 -5.49
C CYS A 61 0.49 6.85 -4.82
N ASP A 62 0.97 8.08 -4.73
CA ASP A 62 0.20 9.26 -4.29
C ASP A 62 -0.39 9.14 -2.88
N VAL A 63 0.37 8.55 -1.96
CA VAL A 63 -0.06 8.30 -0.58
C VAL A 63 0.59 9.23 0.45
N GLY A 64 1.54 10.08 0.05
CA GLY A 64 2.40 10.85 0.96
C GLY A 64 1.64 11.77 1.91
N ALA A 65 0.71 12.57 1.39
CA ALA A 65 0.02 13.60 2.17
C ALA A 65 -0.91 13.03 3.25
N TYR A 66 -1.62 11.96 2.97
CA TYR A 66 -2.67 11.43 3.86
C TYR A 66 -2.42 10.00 4.34
N GLY A 67 -1.47 9.29 3.76
CA GLY A 67 -1.25 7.88 4.07
C GLY A 67 -0.99 7.63 5.56
N MET A 68 -0.04 8.35 6.16
CA MET A 68 0.28 8.17 7.58
C MET A 68 -0.71 8.90 8.49
N VAL A 69 -1.18 10.09 8.10
CA VAL A 69 -2.10 10.91 8.90
C VAL A 69 -3.44 10.19 9.14
N LEU A 70 -3.95 9.48 8.13
CA LEU A 70 -5.19 8.72 8.22
C LEU A 70 -4.97 7.29 8.75
N SER A 71 -3.74 6.90 9.00
CA SER A 71 -3.43 5.55 9.49
C SER A 71 -3.92 5.32 10.91
N SER A 72 -4.28 4.10 11.22
CA SER A 72 -4.75 3.68 12.54
C SER A 72 -4.16 2.33 12.92
N ASN A 73 -4.43 1.88 14.14
CA ASN A 73 -4.11 0.52 14.57
C ASN A 73 -5.32 -0.43 14.44
N TYR A 74 -6.19 -0.17 13.49
CA TYR A 74 -7.36 -1.01 13.23
C TYR A 74 -6.93 -2.48 13.04
N ASN A 75 -7.66 -3.40 13.64
CA ASN A 75 -7.32 -4.82 13.74
C ASN A 75 -5.94 -5.08 14.40
N LEU A 76 -5.50 -4.21 15.31
CA LEU A 76 -4.20 -4.27 15.99
C LEU A 76 -2.99 -4.33 15.04
N ARG A 77 -3.14 -3.80 13.84
CA ARG A 77 -2.04 -3.71 12.88
C ARG A 77 -1.11 -2.56 13.22
N THR A 78 0.17 -2.82 13.14
CA THR A 78 1.19 -1.79 13.40
C THR A 78 1.38 -0.87 12.21
N LYS A 79 1.63 0.40 12.48
CA LYS A 79 1.94 1.38 11.42
C LYS A 79 3.31 1.12 10.82
N PRO A 80 3.48 1.29 9.49
CA PRO A 80 4.76 1.13 8.81
C PRO A 80 5.75 2.24 9.17
N ALA A 81 7.00 2.07 8.77
CA ALA A 81 7.98 3.16 8.81
C ALA A 81 7.68 4.18 7.72
N GLU A 82 8.08 5.43 7.95
CA GLU A 82 8.13 6.47 6.93
C GLU A 82 9.58 6.72 6.52
N ILE A 83 9.83 6.68 5.23
CA ILE A 83 11.17 6.81 4.66
C ILE A 83 11.17 8.01 3.71
N LEU A 84 12.07 8.94 3.94
CA LEU A 84 12.35 10.01 2.99
C LEU A 84 13.40 9.55 1.99
N VAL A 85 13.08 9.68 0.70
CA VAL A 85 14.02 9.42 -0.39
C VAL A 85 14.21 10.70 -1.18
N ASN A 86 15.43 11.20 -1.25
CA ASN A 86 15.80 12.36 -2.06
C ASN A 86 17.10 12.05 -2.81
N LYS A 87 16.97 11.75 -4.09
CA LYS A 87 18.09 11.25 -4.92
C LYS A 87 18.72 10.02 -4.28
N SER A 88 19.99 10.07 -3.90
CA SER A 88 20.70 8.99 -3.21
C SER A 88 20.52 8.98 -1.69
N LEU A 89 19.91 10.02 -1.13
CA LEU A 89 19.65 10.10 0.31
C LEU A 89 18.43 9.27 0.68
N VAL A 90 18.60 8.36 1.62
CA VAL A 90 17.52 7.57 2.23
C VAL A 90 17.55 7.78 3.73
N LYS A 91 16.47 8.30 4.30
CA LYS A 91 16.38 8.62 5.73
C LYS A 91 15.07 8.12 6.32
N ILE A 92 15.15 7.44 7.46
CA ILE A 92 13.97 7.09 8.26
C ILE A 92 13.51 8.35 9.01
N ILE A 93 12.31 8.83 8.69
CA ILE A 93 11.71 9.98 9.38
C ILE A 93 10.75 9.53 10.49
N SER A 94 10.16 8.34 10.36
CA SER A 94 9.35 7.72 11.40
C SER A 94 9.63 6.23 11.46
N LYS A 95 9.92 5.72 12.66
CA LYS A 95 10.23 4.29 12.85
C LYS A 95 8.95 3.44 12.72
N ARG A 96 9.11 2.21 12.22
CA ARG A 96 8.04 1.22 12.25
C ARG A 96 7.54 1.01 13.69
N GLN A 97 6.23 1.07 13.85
CA GLN A 97 5.60 0.77 15.14
C GLN A 97 5.80 -0.71 15.50
N LYS A 98 6.06 -0.99 16.76
CA LYS A 98 6.11 -2.35 17.29
C LYS A 98 4.80 -2.70 17.99
N LEU A 99 4.46 -3.98 18.03
CA LEU A 99 3.22 -4.43 18.65
C LEU A 99 3.12 -4.04 20.13
N ASN A 100 4.21 -4.11 20.86
CA ASN A 100 4.27 -3.71 22.27
C ASN A 100 4.09 -2.20 22.51
N ASN A 101 3.99 -1.40 21.46
CA ASN A 101 3.65 0.03 21.56
C ASN A 101 2.13 0.28 21.58
N ILE A 102 1.33 -0.72 21.28
CA ILE A 102 -0.14 -0.59 21.17
C ILE A 102 -0.93 -1.50 22.13
N ILE A 103 -0.26 -2.40 22.81
CA ILE A 103 -0.86 -3.29 23.81
C ILE A 103 -0.17 -3.19 25.17
#